data_fe97223c9ce8768a6dd7bcc25041277f
#
_entry.id   fe97223c9ce8768a6dd7bcc25041277f
#
_cell.length_a   1.000
_cell.length_b   1.000
_cell.length_c   1.000
_cell.angle_alpha   90.00
_cell.angle_beta   90.00
_cell.angle_gamma   90.00
#
_symmetry.space_group_name_H-M   'P 1'
#
loop_
_entity.id
_entity.type
_entity.pdbx_description
1 polymer ?
#
loop_
_entity_poly.entity_id
_entity_poly.type
_entity_poly.pdbx_seq_one_letter_code
_entity_poly.pdbx_strand_id
1 'polypeptide(L)'
;GVKIKLIPTADMADALNKKYGPVHAKSEIKAKAYPNQDAPVPVIAIWNILVVPASMSNDQAYTILKTLWENQADLVATHKASADMTPENQKLANSSVPFHPGALKFFAEKGIKLS
;
A
#
# COMPACT_ATOMS: atom_id res chain seq x y z
N GLY A 1 -23.33 23.66 -3.74
CA GLY A 1 -22.52 22.66 -3.07
C GLY A 1 -21.58 23.28 -2.06
N VAL A 2 -21.17 22.54 -1.03
CA VAL A 2 -20.21 23.01 -0.03
C VAL A 2 -18.82 23.05 -0.65
N LYS A 3 -18.10 24.17 -0.48
CA LYS A 3 -16.68 24.26 -0.84
C LYS A 3 -15.85 23.49 0.19
N ILE A 4 -15.08 22.50 -0.25
CA ILE A 4 -14.14 21.77 0.58
C ILE A 4 -12.71 22.19 0.27
N LYS A 5 -11.84 22.10 1.27
CA LYS A 5 -10.40 22.30 1.12
C LYS A 5 -9.68 21.11 1.76
N LEU A 6 -8.79 20.48 1.01
CA LEU A 6 -7.92 19.45 1.54
C LEU A 6 -6.81 20.08 2.38
N ILE A 7 -6.52 19.47 3.53
CA ILE A 7 -5.46 19.92 4.44
C ILE A 7 -4.24 19.03 4.21
N PRO A 8 -3.07 19.59 3.88
CA PRO A 8 -1.84 18.82 3.78
C PRO A 8 -1.45 18.28 5.16
N THR A 9 -1.04 17.00 5.21
CA THR A 9 -0.72 16.30 6.45
C THR A 9 0.56 15.47 6.37
N ALA A 10 1.23 15.42 5.22
CA ALA A 10 2.38 14.53 5.01
C ALA A 10 3.58 14.80 5.95
N ASP A 11 3.76 16.04 6.39
CA ASP A 11 4.79 16.46 7.33
C ASP A 11 4.60 15.87 8.74
N MET A 12 3.40 15.45 9.08
CA MET A 12 3.09 14.80 10.36
C MET A 12 3.49 13.31 10.42
N ALA A 13 3.78 12.68 9.28
CA ALA A 13 4.01 11.24 9.18
C ALA A 13 5.17 10.78 10.09
N ASP A 14 6.29 11.49 10.12
CA ASP A 14 7.47 11.12 10.91
C ASP A 14 7.18 11.20 12.43
N ALA A 15 6.45 12.22 12.86
CA ALA A 15 6.07 12.36 14.27
C ALA A 15 5.09 11.26 14.72
N LEU A 16 4.14 10.92 13.85
CA LEU A 16 3.18 9.84 14.09
C LEU A 16 3.89 8.47 14.13
N ASN A 17 4.80 8.21 13.20
CA ASN A 17 5.56 6.97 13.16
C ASN A 17 6.45 6.80 14.39
N LYS A 18 7.04 7.88 14.90
CA LYS A 18 7.81 7.86 16.16
C LYS A 18 6.94 7.48 17.36
N LYS A 19 5.68 7.91 17.36
CA LYS A 19 4.78 7.70 18.50
C LYS A 19 4.01 6.37 18.42
N TYR A 20 3.58 5.97 17.23
CA TYR A 20 2.62 4.87 17.04
C TYR A 20 3.17 3.70 16.22
N GLY A 21 4.41 3.78 15.75
CA GLY A 21 5.03 2.78 14.88
C GLY A 21 4.93 3.11 13.39
N PRO A 22 5.66 2.37 12.54
CA PRO A 22 5.88 2.69 11.12
C PRO A 22 4.70 2.31 10.24
N VAL A 23 3.54 2.93 10.44
CA VAL A 23 2.31 2.65 9.69
C VAL A 23 1.85 3.80 8.80
N HIS A 24 2.50 4.97 8.91
CA HIS A 24 2.10 6.17 8.19
C HIS A 24 3.10 6.48 7.08
N ALA A 25 2.67 6.33 5.83
CA ALA A 25 3.47 6.68 4.66
C ALA A 25 3.20 8.13 4.23
N LYS A 26 4.22 8.81 3.68
CA LYS A 26 4.02 10.07 2.96
C LYS A 26 3.49 9.75 1.58
N SER A 27 2.41 10.39 1.18
CA SER A 27 1.73 10.21 -0.10
C SER A 27 1.14 11.53 -0.58
N GLU A 28 0.42 11.49 -1.69
CA GLU A 28 -0.30 12.66 -2.19
C GLU A 28 -1.67 12.28 -2.76
N ILE A 29 -2.63 13.16 -2.61
CA ILE A 29 -3.86 13.13 -3.38
C ILE A 29 -3.57 13.86 -4.69
N LYS A 30 -3.65 13.15 -5.80
CA LYS A 30 -3.34 13.69 -7.14
C LYS A 30 -4.26 14.87 -7.47
N ALA A 31 -3.75 15.81 -8.25
CA ALA A 31 -4.56 16.90 -8.77
C ALA A 31 -5.83 16.37 -9.46
N LYS A 32 -6.93 17.13 -9.34
CA LYS A 32 -8.25 16.80 -9.91
C LYS A 32 -8.91 15.53 -9.37
N ALA A 33 -8.43 14.99 -8.23
CA ALA A 33 -9.13 13.93 -7.52
C ALA A 33 -10.48 14.38 -6.95
N TYR A 34 -10.59 15.66 -6.62
CA TYR A 34 -11.83 16.30 -6.17
C TYR A 34 -12.14 17.54 -7.01
N PRO A 35 -13.42 17.96 -7.09
CA PRO A 35 -13.80 19.20 -7.77
C PRO A 35 -13.04 20.42 -7.22
N ASN A 36 -12.54 21.28 -8.11
CA ASN A 36 -11.78 22.51 -7.78
C ASN A 36 -10.44 22.26 -7.05
N GLN A 37 -9.87 21.05 -7.17
CA GLN A 37 -8.53 20.73 -6.69
C GLN A 37 -7.55 20.70 -7.88
N ASP A 38 -6.87 21.80 -8.14
CA ASP A 38 -5.99 21.94 -9.31
C ASP A 38 -4.55 21.50 -9.06
N ALA A 39 -4.15 21.35 -7.80
CA ALA A 39 -2.80 20.91 -7.41
C ALA A 39 -2.85 19.63 -6.56
N PRO A 40 -1.79 18.78 -6.58
CA PRO A 40 -1.69 17.67 -5.67
C PRO A 40 -1.60 18.17 -4.22
N VAL A 41 -2.10 17.38 -3.29
CA VAL A 41 -2.05 17.70 -1.85
C VAL A 41 -1.27 16.60 -1.12
N PRO A 42 -0.14 16.93 -0.47
CA PRO A 42 0.65 15.96 0.27
C PRO A 42 -0.09 15.53 1.54
N VAL A 43 -0.27 14.23 1.71
CA VAL A 43 -1.04 13.65 2.82
C VAL A 43 -0.34 12.43 3.41
N ILE A 44 -0.80 12.04 4.60
CA ILE A 44 -0.48 10.74 5.18
C ILE A 44 -1.36 9.70 4.49
N ALA A 45 -0.76 8.56 4.15
CA ALA A 45 -1.46 7.35 3.74
C ALA A 45 -1.20 6.21 4.74
N ILE A 46 -2.20 5.37 4.91
CA ILE A 46 -2.10 4.08 5.60
C ILE A 46 -2.42 3.01 4.56
N TRP A 47 -1.51 2.04 4.44
CA TRP A 47 -1.67 0.98 3.44
C TRP A 47 -2.66 -0.08 3.92
N ASN A 48 -3.48 -0.56 3.01
CA ASN A 48 -4.22 -1.80 3.20
C ASN A 48 -3.25 -2.98 3.05
N ILE A 49 -3.23 -3.87 4.03
CA ILE A 49 -2.30 -5.00 4.08
C ILE A 49 -3.12 -6.29 4.08
N LEU A 50 -2.79 -7.20 3.16
CA LEU A 50 -3.29 -8.56 3.23
C LEU A 50 -2.49 -9.34 4.27
N VAL A 51 -3.16 -9.84 5.30
CA VAL A 51 -2.54 -10.61 6.37
C VAL A 51 -3.00 -12.08 6.34
N VAL A 52 -2.11 -12.96 6.73
CA VAL A 52 -2.38 -14.39 6.88
C VAL A 52 -1.82 -14.88 8.21
N PRO A 53 -2.33 -15.99 8.77
CA PRO A 53 -1.74 -16.59 9.97
C PRO A 53 -0.27 -16.96 9.74
N ALA A 54 0.59 -16.72 10.74
CA ALA A 54 2.00 -17.12 10.67
C ALA A 54 2.20 -18.65 10.50
N SER A 55 1.19 -19.44 10.87
CA SER A 55 1.17 -20.88 10.71
C SER A 55 0.78 -21.36 9.30
N MET A 56 0.40 -20.44 8.39
CA MET A 56 0.13 -20.81 6.99
C MET A 56 1.41 -21.38 6.35
N SER A 57 1.27 -22.40 5.49
CA SER A 57 2.44 -22.92 4.79
C SER A 57 3.01 -21.90 3.78
N ASN A 58 4.31 -21.96 3.54
CA ASN A 58 4.97 -21.07 2.59
C ASN A 58 4.37 -21.22 1.17
N ASP A 59 4.02 -22.42 0.78
CA ASP A 59 3.45 -22.69 -0.55
C ASP A 59 2.03 -22.12 -0.68
N GLN A 60 1.23 -22.19 0.37
CA GLN A 60 -0.11 -21.55 0.38
C GLN A 60 -0.01 -20.03 0.27
N ALA A 61 0.82 -19.40 1.10
CA ALA A 61 1.01 -17.95 1.07
C ALA A 61 1.58 -17.48 -0.28
N TYR A 62 2.55 -18.22 -0.82
CA TYR A 62 3.11 -17.98 -2.17
C TYR A 62 2.01 -18.06 -3.24
N THR A 63 1.21 -19.14 -3.22
CA THR A 63 0.16 -19.36 -4.22
C THR A 63 -0.91 -18.27 -4.17
N ILE A 64 -1.35 -17.87 -2.97
CA ILE A 64 -2.31 -16.79 -2.80
C ILE A 64 -1.77 -15.49 -3.42
N LEU A 65 -0.56 -15.11 -3.05
CA LEU A 65 0.05 -13.87 -3.56
C LEU A 65 0.24 -13.90 -5.07
N LYS A 66 0.76 -15.02 -5.59
CA LYS A 66 0.93 -15.24 -7.03
C LYS A 66 -0.40 -15.09 -7.77
N THR A 67 -1.47 -15.74 -7.29
CA THR A 67 -2.79 -15.68 -7.92
C THR A 67 -3.33 -14.26 -7.95
N LEU A 68 -3.24 -13.51 -6.84
CA LEU A 68 -3.67 -12.12 -6.79
C LEU A 68 -2.86 -11.24 -7.75
N TRP A 69 -1.55 -11.48 -7.82
CA TRP A 69 -0.65 -10.69 -8.68
C TRP A 69 -0.90 -10.93 -10.17
N GLU A 70 -1.10 -12.19 -10.55
CA GLU A 70 -1.35 -12.56 -11.94
C GLU A 70 -2.74 -12.15 -12.43
N ASN A 71 -3.70 -11.92 -11.51
CA ASN A 71 -5.06 -11.51 -11.82
C ASN A 71 -5.36 -10.07 -11.35
N GLN A 72 -4.35 -9.21 -11.30
CA GLN A 72 -4.52 -7.82 -10.85
C GLN A 72 -5.58 -7.07 -11.66
N ALA A 73 -5.70 -7.32 -12.95
CA ALA A 73 -6.70 -6.67 -13.81
C ALA A 73 -8.13 -6.90 -13.31
N ASP A 74 -8.46 -8.12 -12.86
CA ASP A 74 -9.77 -8.45 -12.30
C ASP A 74 -10.02 -7.75 -10.97
N LEU A 75 -8.96 -7.63 -10.14
CA LEU A 75 -9.02 -6.88 -8.89
C LEU A 75 -9.28 -5.39 -9.16
N VAL A 76 -8.60 -4.81 -10.13
CA VAL A 76 -8.78 -3.40 -10.54
C VAL A 76 -10.19 -3.16 -11.11
N ALA A 77 -10.73 -4.11 -11.88
CA ALA A 77 -12.10 -4.05 -12.38
C ALA A 77 -13.13 -4.01 -11.23
N THR A 78 -12.84 -4.73 -10.13
CA THR A 78 -13.70 -4.76 -8.94
C THR A 78 -13.51 -3.50 -8.09
N HIS A 79 -12.26 -3.08 -7.88
CA HIS A 79 -11.93 -1.91 -7.07
C HIS A 79 -10.68 -1.19 -7.60
N LYS A 80 -10.84 0.06 -8.06
CA LYS A 80 -9.78 0.84 -8.72
C LYS A 80 -8.50 1.01 -7.90
N ALA A 81 -8.59 1.06 -6.57
CA ALA A 81 -7.40 1.16 -5.71
C ALA A 81 -6.48 -0.08 -5.78
N SER A 82 -6.96 -1.20 -6.31
CA SER A 82 -6.10 -2.37 -6.56
C SER A 82 -5.01 -2.10 -7.63
N ALA A 83 -5.13 -1.02 -8.39
CA ALA A 83 -4.06 -0.56 -9.29
C ALA A 83 -2.79 -0.15 -8.54
N ASP A 84 -2.90 0.19 -7.26
CA ASP A 84 -1.75 0.55 -6.41
C ASP A 84 -0.97 -0.69 -5.90
N MET A 85 -1.41 -1.91 -6.22
CA MET A 85 -0.68 -3.14 -5.96
C MET A 85 0.49 -3.28 -6.98
N THR A 86 1.48 -2.42 -6.83
CA THR A 86 2.67 -2.36 -7.70
C THR A 86 3.93 -2.79 -6.95
N PRO A 87 5.02 -3.18 -7.65
CA PRO A 87 6.30 -3.49 -7.01
C PRO A 87 6.82 -2.37 -6.11
N GLU A 88 6.70 -1.13 -6.55
CA GLU A 88 7.20 0.07 -5.86
C GLU A 88 6.49 0.32 -4.53
N ASN A 89 5.26 -0.18 -4.40
CA ASN A 89 4.45 -0.06 -3.19
C ASN A 89 4.67 -1.20 -2.19
N GLN A 90 5.43 -2.25 -2.57
CA GLN A 90 5.76 -3.36 -1.68
C GLN A 90 7.00 -3.00 -0.85
N LYS A 91 6.80 -2.39 0.31
CA LYS A 91 7.89 -1.88 1.18
C LYS A 91 7.79 -2.44 2.58
N LEU A 92 8.91 -2.94 3.12
CA LEU A 92 8.99 -3.39 4.51
C LEU A 92 8.64 -2.26 5.49
N ALA A 93 9.05 -1.03 5.19
CA ALA A 93 8.79 0.15 6.00
C ALA A 93 7.30 0.55 6.10
N ASN A 94 6.45 0.04 5.21
CA ASN A 94 5.03 0.35 5.18
C ASN A 94 4.16 -0.70 5.92
N SER A 95 4.79 -1.70 6.53
CA SER A 95 4.10 -2.78 7.22
C SER A 95 4.52 -2.87 8.68
N SER A 96 3.56 -2.88 9.59
CA SER A 96 3.77 -3.14 11.02
C SER A 96 3.90 -4.63 11.35
N VAL A 97 3.61 -5.49 10.39
CA VAL A 97 3.74 -6.96 10.51
C VAL A 97 4.79 -7.48 9.54
N PRO A 98 5.55 -8.53 9.89
CA PRO A 98 6.57 -9.08 9.00
C PRO A 98 5.93 -9.70 7.76
N PHE A 99 6.64 -9.64 6.65
CA PHE A 99 6.23 -10.37 5.45
C PHE A 99 6.34 -11.87 5.67
N HIS A 100 5.32 -12.60 5.24
CA HIS A 100 5.32 -14.07 5.31
C HIS A 100 6.44 -14.65 4.41
N PRO A 101 7.16 -15.72 4.84
CA PRO A 101 8.25 -16.31 4.04
C PRO A 101 7.84 -16.69 2.60
N GLY A 102 6.62 -17.20 2.41
CA GLY A 102 6.06 -17.49 1.08
C GLY A 102 5.91 -16.23 0.21
N ALA A 103 5.55 -15.09 0.80
CA ALA A 103 5.50 -13.81 0.09
C ALA A 103 6.90 -13.31 -0.27
N LEU A 104 7.86 -13.41 0.65
CA LEU A 104 9.26 -13.04 0.39
C LEU A 104 9.85 -13.85 -0.78
N LYS A 105 9.56 -15.17 -0.84
CA LYS A 105 9.95 -16.03 -1.95
C LYS A 105 9.38 -15.52 -3.28
N PHE A 106 8.07 -15.21 -3.33
CA PHE A 106 7.43 -14.70 -4.53
C PHE A 106 8.06 -13.38 -5.01
N PHE A 107 8.25 -12.42 -4.11
CA PHE A 107 8.85 -11.14 -4.46
C PHE A 107 10.30 -11.28 -4.94
N ALA A 108 11.09 -12.15 -4.32
CA ALA A 108 12.45 -12.45 -4.76
C ALA A 108 12.48 -13.05 -6.18
N GLU A 109 11.62 -14.01 -6.49
CA GLU A 109 11.51 -14.60 -7.82
C GLU A 109 11.08 -13.59 -8.90
N LYS A 110 10.26 -12.62 -8.54
CA LYS A 110 9.85 -11.52 -9.43
C LYS A 110 10.86 -10.36 -9.51
N GLY A 111 11.98 -10.44 -8.77
CA GLY A 111 12.97 -9.37 -8.71
C GLY A 111 12.47 -8.10 -8.01
N ILE A 112 11.41 -8.19 -7.22
CA ILE A 112 10.82 -7.07 -6.50
C ILE A 112 11.64 -6.82 -5.23
N LYS A 113 12.21 -5.62 -5.13
CA LYS A 113 12.98 -5.19 -3.96
C LYS A 113 12.04 -4.57 -2.93
N LEU A 114 12.00 -5.17 -1.75
CA LEU A 114 11.25 -4.68 -0.59
C LEU A 114 12.11 -3.66 0.18
N SER A 115 12.18 -2.45 -0.33
CA SER A 115 12.99 -1.35 0.26
C SER A 115 12.24 -0.58 1.36
#